data_c3996f66f1a4f386f31f1f37f99f8de8
#
_entry.id   c3996f66f1a4f386f31f1f37f99f8de8
#
_cell.length_a   1.000
_cell.length_b   1.000
_cell.length_c   1.000
_cell.angle_alpha   90.00
_cell.angle_beta   90.00
_cell.angle_gamma   90.00
#
_symmetry.space_group_name_H-M   'P 1'
#
loop_
_entity.id
_entity.type
_entity.pdbx_description
1 polymer ?
#
loop_
_entity_poly.entity_id
_entity_poly.type
_entity_poly.pdbx_seq_one_letter_code
_entity_poly.pdbx_strand_id
1 'polypeptide(L)'
;RKFWSLFYSRTDEYLIKDEADPESSKDFGKNVIPAMLADGKKLFAYPFEGYWKDVGTLTSLWEANMDLIAQPPAFDLYDKDWSIFSRNPVKPPHFTAKGAVVKDSCVTEGCNIYGTVRHSVLFEGVTVEKGAVVEDSIVFPGSVIGENSVIRNAVIGEQAIIGRDCIVGDEHTSDVKLKSKYCTGGISLVGGGVKLSDGKKIGVEEMVSHSM
;
A
#
# COMPACT_ATOMS: atom_id res chain seq x y z
N ARG A 1 -21.33 29.88 3.54
CA ARG A 1 -19.96 30.35 3.19
C ARG A 1 -19.21 31.03 4.37
N LYS A 2 -19.88 31.64 5.35
CA LYS A 2 -19.21 32.29 6.52
C LYS A 2 -18.79 31.30 7.64
N PHE A 3 -19.38 30.13 7.75
CA PHE A 3 -19.05 29.14 8.79
C PHE A 3 -17.70 28.46 8.56
N TRP A 4 -17.36 28.15 7.31
CA TRP A 4 -16.08 27.52 6.96
C TRP A 4 -14.87 28.47 7.13
N SER A 5 -15.03 29.76 6.89
CA SER A 5 -13.94 30.74 7.06
C SER A 5 -13.53 30.95 8.53
N LEU A 6 -14.45 30.76 9.48
CA LEU A 6 -14.17 30.86 10.92
C LEU A 6 -13.46 29.62 11.49
N PHE A 7 -13.67 28.47 10.87
CA PHE A 7 -13.00 27.22 11.28
C PHE A 7 -11.53 27.21 10.82
N TYR A 8 -11.25 27.63 9.59
CA TYR A 8 -9.90 27.70 9.03
C TYR A 8 -8.99 28.66 9.80
N SER A 9 -9.46 29.86 10.16
CA SER A 9 -8.60 30.89 10.74
C SER A 9 -8.11 30.60 12.16
N ARG A 10 -8.78 29.71 12.92
CA ARG A 10 -8.40 29.40 14.30
C ARG A 10 -7.46 28.20 14.42
N THR A 11 -7.59 27.21 13.55
CA THR A 11 -6.72 26.05 13.52
C THR A 11 -5.36 26.43 12.94
N ASP A 12 -5.33 27.29 11.93
CA ASP A 12 -4.09 27.77 11.29
C ASP A 12 -3.15 28.46 12.29
N GLU A 13 -3.68 29.23 13.23
CA GLU A 13 -2.85 29.86 14.28
C GLU A 13 -2.10 28.84 15.13
N TYR A 14 -2.73 27.70 15.45
CA TYR A 14 -2.09 26.63 16.23
C TYR A 14 -1.10 25.84 15.39
N LEU A 15 -1.40 25.59 14.13
CA LEU A 15 -0.49 24.91 13.21
C LEU A 15 0.78 25.74 12.98
N ILE A 16 0.65 27.07 12.75
CA ILE A 16 1.78 27.96 12.58
C ILE A 16 2.64 28.02 13.84
N LYS A 17 2.02 28.08 15.02
CA LYS A 17 2.75 28.07 16.31
C LYS A 17 3.48 26.75 16.52
N ASP A 18 2.81 25.63 16.23
CA ASP A 18 3.38 24.29 16.34
C ASP A 18 4.54 24.10 15.36
N GLU A 19 4.41 24.60 14.13
CA GLU A 19 5.47 24.54 13.13
C GLU A 19 6.71 25.34 13.56
N ALA A 20 6.51 26.50 14.20
CA ALA A 20 7.59 27.34 14.67
C ALA A 20 8.28 26.84 15.96
N ASP A 21 7.66 25.93 16.71
CA ASP A 21 8.22 25.35 17.93
C ASP A 21 9.22 24.23 17.61
N PRO A 22 10.52 24.39 17.89
CA PRO A 22 11.53 23.36 17.63
C PRO A 22 11.37 22.12 18.52
N GLU A 23 10.72 22.23 19.67
CA GLU A 23 10.50 21.12 20.59
C GLU A 23 9.24 20.30 20.26
N SER A 24 8.40 20.80 19.35
CA SER A 24 7.19 20.10 18.92
C SER A 24 7.50 18.87 18.09
N SER A 25 6.78 17.77 18.32
CA SER A 25 6.81 16.57 17.47
C SER A 25 6.06 16.74 16.14
N LYS A 26 5.44 17.91 15.91
CA LYS A 26 4.63 18.21 14.71
C LYS A 26 3.47 17.22 14.53
N ASP A 27 2.93 16.75 15.63
CA ASP A 27 1.82 15.81 15.65
C ASP A 27 0.53 16.53 16.05
N PHE A 28 -0.46 16.51 15.16
CA PHE A 28 -1.72 17.21 15.38
C PHE A 28 -2.44 16.74 16.66
N GLY A 29 -2.43 15.44 16.92
CA GLY A 29 -3.07 14.84 18.10
C GLY A 29 -2.31 15.09 19.40
N LYS A 30 -0.97 15.14 19.37
CA LYS A 30 -0.13 15.31 20.56
C LYS A 30 0.15 16.77 20.90
N ASN A 31 0.21 17.64 19.91
CA ASN A 31 0.61 19.03 20.06
C ASN A 31 -0.56 20.00 19.87
N VAL A 32 -1.19 19.98 18.70
CA VAL A 32 -2.19 20.99 18.30
C VAL A 32 -3.49 20.84 19.12
N ILE A 33 -4.08 19.66 19.19
CA ILE A 33 -5.33 19.43 19.93
C ILE A 33 -5.17 19.74 21.42
N PRO A 34 -4.12 19.26 22.13
CA PRO A 34 -3.91 19.62 23.53
C PRO A 34 -3.69 21.11 23.76
N ALA A 35 -2.96 21.82 22.85
CA ALA A 35 -2.80 23.27 22.96
C ALA A 35 -4.13 24.01 22.81
N MET A 36 -4.97 23.61 21.88
CA MET A 36 -6.32 24.17 21.72
C MET A 36 -7.21 23.94 22.95
N LEU A 37 -7.11 22.75 23.57
CA LEU A 37 -7.83 22.42 24.80
C LEU A 37 -7.34 23.28 25.97
N ALA A 38 -6.02 23.43 26.12
CA ALA A 38 -5.42 24.28 27.16
C ALA A 38 -5.84 25.75 27.05
N ASP A 39 -6.03 26.23 25.83
CA ASP A 39 -6.55 27.58 25.55
C ASP A 39 -8.09 27.68 25.68
N GLY A 40 -8.75 26.67 26.24
CA GLY A 40 -10.19 26.66 26.49
C GLY A 40 -11.05 26.67 25.21
N LYS A 41 -10.49 26.20 24.07
CA LYS A 41 -11.27 26.08 22.85
C LYS A 41 -12.30 24.96 22.99
N LYS A 42 -13.47 25.19 22.42
CA LYS A 42 -14.55 24.17 22.38
C LYS A 42 -14.23 23.17 21.27
N LEU A 43 -13.79 21.96 21.64
CA LEU A 43 -13.59 20.85 20.76
C LEU A 43 -14.70 19.82 20.96
N PHE A 44 -15.15 19.23 19.87
CA PHE A 44 -16.19 18.21 19.88
C PHE A 44 -15.68 16.96 19.17
N ALA A 45 -15.86 15.79 19.77
CA ALA A 45 -15.66 14.52 19.11
C ALA A 45 -16.91 14.14 18.31
N TYR A 46 -16.71 13.77 17.06
CA TYR A 46 -17.76 13.18 16.23
C TYR A 46 -17.50 11.68 16.10
N PRO A 47 -18.36 10.81 16.67
CA PRO A 47 -18.24 9.37 16.49
C PRO A 47 -18.58 9.04 15.03
N PHE A 48 -17.61 8.52 14.31
CA PHE A 48 -17.79 8.08 12.94
C PHE A 48 -18.17 6.60 12.92
N GLU A 49 -19.25 6.27 12.23
CA GLU A 49 -19.68 4.90 11.96
C GLU A 49 -19.41 4.60 10.49
N GLY A 50 -18.52 3.64 10.21
CA GLY A 50 -18.16 3.25 8.86
C GLY A 50 -16.75 2.70 8.79
N TYR A 51 -16.29 2.41 7.58
CA TYR A 51 -14.92 1.94 7.36
C TYR A 51 -13.93 3.08 7.61
N TRP A 52 -13.01 2.86 8.53
CA TRP A 52 -11.88 3.73 8.79
C TRP A 52 -10.65 2.88 9.12
N LYS A 53 -9.51 3.18 8.51
CA LYS A 53 -8.26 2.47 8.76
C LYS A 53 -7.08 3.43 8.74
N ASP A 54 -6.25 3.37 9.77
CA ASP A 54 -4.96 4.05 9.81
C ASP A 54 -3.91 3.21 9.07
N VAL A 55 -3.28 3.79 8.06
CA VAL A 55 -2.32 3.10 7.17
C VAL A 55 -0.89 3.53 7.49
N GLY A 56 -0.56 3.64 8.79
CA GLY A 56 0.74 4.08 9.28
C GLY A 56 1.83 3.01 9.28
N THR A 57 1.50 1.75 8.99
CA THR A 57 2.46 0.63 8.94
C THR A 57 2.33 -0.16 7.64
N LEU A 58 3.36 -0.95 7.30
CA LEU A 58 3.32 -1.84 6.13
C LEU A 58 2.18 -2.87 6.24
N THR A 59 1.99 -3.42 7.43
CA THR A 59 0.91 -4.38 7.71
C THR A 59 -0.45 -3.73 7.50
N SER A 60 -0.70 -2.54 8.06
CA SER A 60 -1.98 -1.86 7.88
C SER A 60 -2.22 -1.40 6.43
N LEU A 61 -1.17 -1.08 5.67
CA LEU A 61 -1.27 -0.83 4.22
C LEU A 61 -1.70 -2.10 3.48
N TRP A 62 -1.08 -3.24 3.80
CA TRP A 62 -1.43 -4.52 3.20
C TRP A 62 -2.87 -4.91 3.54
N GLU A 63 -3.26 -4.85 4.81
CA GLU A 63 -4.63 -5.15 5.25
C GLU A 63 -5.67 -4.25 4.57
N ALA A 64 -5.42 -2.93 4.47
CA ALA A 64 -6.35 -1.99 3.83
C ALA A 64 -6.59 -2.33 2.36
N ASN A 65 -5.57 -2.85 1.66
CA ASN A 65 -5.72 -3.31 0.29
C ASN A 65 -6.47 -4.65 0.21
N MET A 66 -6.25 -5.57 1.16
CA MET A 66 -6.99 -6.83 1.24
C MET A 66 -8.47 -6.60 1.58
N ASP A 67 -8.77 -5.59 2.39
CA ASP A 67 -10.16 -5.18 2.70
C ASP A 67 -10.97 -4.81 1.43
N LEU A 68 -10.29 -4.33 0.37
CA LEU A 68 -10.95 -4.00 -0.91
C LEU A 68 -11.42 -5.23 -1.70
N ILE A 69 -10.75 -6.37 -1.51
CA ILE A 69 -11.02 -7.61 -2.22
C ILE A 69 -11.70 -8.67 -1.34
N ALA A 70 -11.99 -8.33 -0.08
CA ALA A 70 -12.79 -9.15 0.83
C ALA A 70 -14.20 -9.40 0.27
N GLN A 71 -14.86 -10.47 0.69
CA GLN A 71 -16.21 -10.82 0.25
C GLN A 71 -17.15 -10.98 1.44
N PRO A 72 -18.07 -10.03 1.68
CA PRO A 72 -18.24 -8.76 0.95
C PRO A 72 -17.07 -7.81 1.20
N PRO A 73 -16.78 -6.86 0.28
CA PRO A 73 -15.72 -5.88 0.50
C PRO A 73 -16.06 -5.00 1.70
N ALA A 74 -15.06 -4.68 2.51
CA ALA A 74 -15.22 -3.81 3.67
C ALA A 74 -15.51 -2.35 3.25
N PHE A 75 -15.18 -2.02 2.00
CA PHE A 75 -15.31 -0.70 1.42
C PHE A 75 -15.62 -0.80 -0.08
N ASP A 76 -16.63 -0.08 -0.55
CA ASP A 76 -17.03 -0.11 -1.96
C ASP A 76 -16.33 0.97 -2.77
N LEU A 77 -15.40 0.56 -3.65
CA LEU A 77 -14.75 1.44 -4.61
C LEU A 77 -15.66 1.95 -5.73
N TYR A 78 -16.81 1.30 -5.94
CA TYR A 78 -17.73 1.60 -7.03
C TYR A 78 -18.93 2.45 -6.58
N ASP A 79 -18.88 3.00 -5.36
CA ASP A 79 -19.90 3.92 -4.85
C ASP A 79 -20.00 5.15 -5.75
N LYS A 80 -21.15 5.32 -6.40
CA LYS A 80 -21.43 6.43 -7.33
C LYS A 80 -21.79 7.72 -6.61
N ASP A 81 -22.29 7.61 -5.38
CA ASP A 81 -22.72 8.75 -4.58
C ASP A 81 -21.52 9.39 -3.87
N TRP A 82 -20.43 8.62 -3.67
CA TRP A 82 -19.19 9.10 -3.10
C TRP A 82 -17.97 8.61 -3.91
N SER A 83 -17.84 9.11 -5.12
CA SER A 83 -16.74 8.74 -6.00
C SER A 83 -15.39 9.19 -5.46
N ILE A 84 -14.43 8.27 -5.48
CA ILE A 84 -13.03 8.56 -5.13
C ILE A 84 -12.30 9.03 -6.38
N PHE A 85 -11.75 10.24 -6.31
CA PHE A 85 -10.95 10.80 -7.38
C PHE A 85 -9.46 10.67 -7.03
N SER A 86 -8.70 10.08 -7.94
CA SER A 86 -7.27 9.97 -7.84
C SER A 86 -6.61 10.32 -9.17
N ARG A 87 -5.28 10.33 -9.19
CA ARG A 87 -4.53 10.48 -10.43
C ARG A 87 -4.79 9.26 -11.32
N ASN A 88 -5.36 9.49 -12.49
CA ASN A 88 -5.58 8.45 -13.50
C ASN A 88 -4.48 8.54 -14.57
N PRO A 89 -3.58 7.56 -14.69
CA PRO A 89 -2.48 7.57 -15.66
C PRO A 89 -2.92 7.28 -17.09
N VAL A 90 -4.20 6.98 -17.34
CA VAL A 90 -4.75 6.60 -18.64
C VAL A 90 -3.92 5.49 -19.29
N LYS A 91 -4.17 4.27 -18.89
CA LYS A 91 -3.58 3.06 -19.45
C LYS A 91 -4.62 2.28 -20.29
N PRO A 92 -4.20 1.42 -21.21
CA PRO A 92 -5.14 0.51 -21.88
C PRO A 92 -5.76 -0.46 -20.87
N PRO A 93 -6.87 -1.12 -21.20
CA PRO A 93 -7.40 -2.21 -20.36
C PRO A 93 -6.33 -3.26 -20.06
N HIS A 94 -6.44 -3.92 -18.90
CA HIS A 94 -5.54 -5.01 -18.58
C HIS A 94 -5.72 -6.20 -19.57
N PHE A 95 -4.65 -6.92 -19.79
CA PHE A 95 -4.64 -8.10 -20.65
C PHE A 95 -4.39 -9.36 -19.80
N THR A 96 -5.23 -10.38 -19.99
CA THR A 96 -5.04 -11.70 -19.37
C THR A 96 -4.82 -12.73 -20.47
N ALA A 97 -3.64 -13.34 -20.50
CA ALA A 97 -3.24 -14.28 -21.54
C ALA A 97 -3.96 -15.63 -21.39
N LYS A 98 -3.98 -16.42 -22.50
CA LYS A 98 -4.52 -17.77 -22.47
C LYS A 98 -3.74 -18.64 -21.46
N GLY A 99 -4.45 -19.23 -20.50
CA GLY A 99 -3.86 -20.07 -19.46
C GLY A 99 -3.40 -19.30 -18.21
N ALA A 100 -3.43 -17.99 -18.24
CA ALA A 100 -3.26 -17.19 -17.01
C ALA A 100 -4.49 -17.33 -16.11
N VAL A 101 -4.28 -17.16 -14.79
CA VAL A 101 -5.33 -17.27 -13.78
C VAL A 101 -5.38 -15.97 -12.98
N VAL A 102 -6.56 -15.36 -12.91
CA VAL A 102 -6.84 -14.24 -12.00
C VAL A 102 -8.03 -14.64 -11.15
N LYS A 103 -7.84 -14.66 -9.83
CA LYS A 103 -8.88 -15.09 -8.89
C LYS A 103 -8.87 -14.21 -7.62
N ASP A 104 -10.06 -13.78 -7.19
CA ASP A 104 -10.30 -13.01 -5.97
C ASP A 104 -9.33 -11.81 -5.84
N SER A 105 -9.10 -11.08 -6.94
CA SER A 105 -8.04 -10.08 -7.04
C SER A 105 -8.55 -8.81 -7.72
N CYS A 106 -7.96 -7.67 -7.35
CA CYS A 106 -8.17 -6.41 -8.03
C CYS A 106 -7.00 -6.15 -8.99
N VAL A 107 -7.29 -6.04 -10.28
CA VAL A 107 -6.28 -5.78 -11.33
C VAL A 107 -6.67 -4.52 -12.08
N THR A 108 -5.82 -3.50 -12.03
CA THR A 108 -6.10 -2.22 -12.66
C THR A 108 -5.63 -2.16 -14.12
N GLU A 109 -5.83 -1.03 -14.77
CA GLU A 109 -5.52 -0.83 -16.17
C GLU A 109 -4.03 -0.98 -16.51
N GLY A 110 -3.75 -1.36 -17.75
CA GLY A 110 -2.40 -1.52 -18.28
C GLY A 110 -1.63 -2.74 -17.78
N CYS A 111 -2.24 -3.58 -16.94
CA CYS A 111 -1.59 -4.80 -16.47
C CYS A 111 -1.53 -5.86 -17.58
N ASN A 112 -0.44 -6.64 -17.60
CA ASN A 112 -0.26 -7.79 -18.49
C ASN A 112 -0.06 -9.05 -17.66
N ILE A 113 -1.03 -9.95 -17.67
CA ILE A 113 -1.04 -11.17 -16.84
C ILE A 113 -0.83 -12.40 -17.71
N TYR A 114 0.34 -13.02 -17.62
CA TYR A 114 0.68 -14.28 -18.24
C TYR A 114 0.78 -15.44 -17.25
N GLY A 115 0.86 -15.12 -15.95
CA GLY A 115 0.99 -16.05 -14.84
C GLY A 115 -0.30 -16.21 -14.02
N THR A 116 -0.15 -16.40 -12.74
CA THR A 116 -1.24 -16.62 -11.77
C THR A 116 -1.27 -15.47 -10.75
N VAL A 117 -2.45 -14.90 -10.54
CA VAL A 117 -2.72 -13.88 -9.53
C VAL A 117 -3.89 -14.35 -8.67
N ARG A 118 -3.69 -14.44 -7.35
CA ARG A 118 -4.71 -14.84 -6.39
C ARG A 118 -4.71 -13.93 -5.20
N HIS A 119 -5.90 -13.53 -4.75
CA HIS A 119 -6.12 -12.72 -3.56
C HIS A 119 -5.11 -11.57 -3.43
N SER A 120 -4.95 -10.80 -4.51
CA SER A 120 -3.90 -9.79 -4.64
C SER A 120 -4.41 -8.52 -5.30
N VAL A 121 -3.75 -7.41 -5.03
CA VAL A 121 -4.05 -6.12 -5.64
C VAL A 121 -2.87 -5.69 -6.53
N LEU A 122 -3.14 -5.53 -7.82
CA LEU A 122 -2.18 -5.10 -8.82
C LEU A 122 -2.54 -3.72 -9.33
N PHE A 123 -1.64 -2.77 -9.13
CA PHE A 123 -1.75 -1.41 -9.62
C PHE A 123 -1.38 -1.32 -11.11
N GLU A 124 -1.55 -0.13 -11.69
CA GLU A 124 -1.45 0.07 -13.13
C GLU A 124 -0.12 -0.34 -13.74
N GLY A 125 -0.20 -0.99 -14.89
CA GLY A 125 0.96 -1.35 -15.71
C GLY A 125 1.84 -2.47 -15.15
N VAL A 126 1.36 -3.22 -14.17
CA VAL A 126 2.08 -4.39 -13.64
C VAL A 126 2.12 -5.50 -14.69
N THR A 127 3.27 -6.15 -14.81
CA THR A 127 3.44 -7.35 -15.64
C THR A 127 3.73 -8.55 -14.76
N VAL A 128 2.95 -9.61 -14.93
CA VAL A 128 3.18 -10.92 -14.29
C VAL A 128 3.50 -11.92 -15.39
N GLU A 129 4.76 -12.33 -15.47
CA GLU A 129 5.27 -13.18 -16.54
C GLU A 129 4.80 -14.63 -16.43
N LYS A 130 5.08 -15.43 -17.47
CA LYS A 130 4.64 -16.81 -17.57
C LYS A 130 5.18 -17.67 -16.41
N GLY A 131 4.31 -18.46 -15.82
CA GLY A 131 4.65 -19.32 -14.69
C GLY A 131 4.80 -18.59 -13.35
N ALA A 132 4.83 -17.26 -13.35
CA ALA A 132 4.88 -16.50 -12.11
C ALA A 132 3.59 -16.63 -11.31
N VAL A 133 3.70 -16.58 -9.99
CA VAL A 133 2.59 -16.66 -9.04
C VAL A 133 2.67 -15.45 -8.09
N VAL A 134 1.57 -14.71 -8.01
CA VAL A 134 1.38 -13.61 -7.05
C VAL A 134 0.18 -13.97 -6.19
N GLU A 135 0.39 -14.10 -4.88
CA GLU A 135 -0.61 -14.55 -3.92
C GLU A 135 -0.54 -13.70 -2.64
N ASP A 136 -1.70 -13.31 -2.10
CA ASP A 136 -1.82 -12.51 -0.88
C ASP A 136 -0.90 -11.26 -0.88
N SER A 137 -0.78 -10.59 -2.02
CA SER A 137 0.26 -9.58 -2.23
C SER A 137 -0.26 -8.31 -2.89
N ILE A 138 0.48 -7.24 -2.69
CA ILE A 138 0.25 -5.95 -3.34
C ILE A 138 1.42 -5.68 -4.28
N VAL A 139 1.13 -5.35 -5.54
CA VAL A 139 2.14 -4.99 -6.53
C VAL A 139 1.88 -3.59 -7.04
N PHE A 140 2.78 -2.67 -6.74
CA PHE A 140 2.67 -1.26 -7.08
C PHE A 140 2.99 -0.98 -8.56
N PRO A 141 2.64 0.24 -9.06
CA PRO A 141 2.65 0.57 -10.47
C PRO A 141 3.94 0.22 -11.23
N GLY A 142 3.78 -0.27 -12.45
CA GLY A 142 4.88 -0.48 -13.39
C GLY A 142 5.88 -1.57 -13.02
N SER A 143 5.57 -2.37 -11.98
CA SER A 143 6.46 -3.44 -11.54
C SER A 143 6.35 -4.67 -12.44
N VAL A 144 7.44 -5.43 -12.53
CA VAL A 144 7.54 -6.65 -13.33
C VAL A 144 7.87 -7.83 -12.43
N ILE A 145 7.06 -8.88 -12.51
CA ILE A 145 7.31 -10.16 -11.85
C ILE A 145 7.77 -11.15 -12.91
N GLY A 146 9.06 -11.51 -12.87
CA GLY A 146 9.71 -12.35 -13.86
C GLY A 146 9.20 -13.79 -13.88
N GLU A 147 9.53 -14.50 -14.95
CA GLU A 147 9.06 -15.87 -15.19
C GLU A 147 9.32 -16.80 -14.01
N ASN A 148 8.36 -17.66 -13.70
CA ASN A 148 8.38 -18.67 -12.64
C ASN A 148 8.63 -18.14 -11.22
N SER A 149 8.63 -16.83 -11.01
CA SER A 149 8.82 -16.24 -9.69
C SER A 149 7.58 -16.36 -8.84
N VAL A 150 7.75 -16.53 -7.53
CA VAL A 150 6.68 -16.71 -6.56
C VAL A 150 6.72 -15.58 -5.53
N ILE A 151 5.65 -14.84 -5.45
CA ILE A 151 5.46 -13.71 -4.53
C ILE A 151 4.30 -14.04 -3.60
N ARG A 152 4.55 -14.09 -2.28
CA ARG A 152 3.54 -14.36 -1.26
C ARG A 152 3.66 -13.39 -0.10
N ASN A 153 2.52 -12.98 0.44
CA ASN A 153 2.45 -12.10 1.61
C ASN A 153 3.47 -10.94 1.51
N ALA A 154 3.46 -10.23 0.40
CA ALA A 154 4.47 -9.25 0.11
C ALA A 154 3.89 -7.95 -0.47
N VAL A 155 4.64 -6.89 -0.26
CA VAL A 155 4.44 -5.60 -0.93
C VAL A 155 5.61 -5.38 -1.88
N ILE A 156 5.31 -5.28 -3.17
CA ILE A 156 6.27 -4.98 -4.22
C ILE A 156 6.12 -3.51 -4.61
N GLY A 157 7.16 -2.73 -4.37
CA GLY A 157 7.18 -1.28 -4.59
C GLY A 157 7.11 -0.90 -6.06
N GLU A 158 6.83 0.37 -6.31
CA GLU A 158 6.67 0.96 -7.63
C GLU A 158 7.91 0.72 -8.51
N GLN A 159 7.70 0.33 -9.78
CA GLN A 159 8.77 0.09 -10.78
C GLN A 159 9.83 -0.94 -10.33
N ALA A 160 9.51 -1.81 -9.40
CA ALA A 160 10.38 -2.90 -9.03
C ALA A 160 10.44 -3.96 -10.13
N ILE A 161 11.62 -4.53 -10.34
CA ILE A 161 11.84 -5.61 -11.30
C ILE A 161 12.28 -6.84 -10.53
N ILE A 162 11.43 -7.84 -10.47
CA ILE A 162 11.75 -9.14 -9.92
C ILE A 162 12.23 -10.02 -11.07
N GLY A 163 13.44 -10.56 -10.96
CA GLY A 163 14.03 -11.46 -11.94
C GLY A 163 13.25 -12.77 -12.07
N ARG A 164 13.77 -13.70 -12.87
CA ARG A 164 13.17 -15.03 -13.05
C ARG A 164 13.50 -15.94 -11.87
N ASP A 165 12.65 -16.92 -11.63
CA ASP A 165 12.84 -17.95 -10.61
C ASP A 165 13.12 -17.40 -9.20
N CYS A 166 12.65 -16.17 -8.91
CA CYS A 166 12.75 -15.54 -7.60
C CYS A 166 11.65 -16.00 -6.67
N ILE A 167 11.92 -15.98 -5.37
CA ILE A 167 10.91 -16.26 -4.33
C ILE A 167 10.92 -15.09 -3.35
N VAL A 168 9.76 -14.51 -3.07
CA VAL A 168 9.58 -13.45 -2.07
C VAL A 168 8.49 -13.88 -1.09
N GLY A 169 8.78 -13.79 0.21
CA GLY A 169 7.88 -14.23 1.28
C GLY A 169 7.95 -15.73 1.56
N ASP A 170 9.13 -16.34 1.42
CA ASP A 170 9.37 -17.76 1.69
C ASP A 170 9.65 -18.00 3.19
N GLU A 171 8.83 -18.83 3.82
CA GLU A 171 8.98 -19.21 5.23
C GLU A 171 10.26 -20.00 5.51
N HIS A 172 10.81 -20.69 4.51
CA HIS A 172 11.99 -21.54 4.64
C HIS A 172 13.31 -20.81 4.36
N THR A 173 13.23 -19.58 3.92
CA THR A 173 14.39 -18.75 3.61
C THR A 173 14.42 -17.55 4.56
N SER A 174 15.55 -17.32 5.20
CA SER A 174 15.73 -16.13 6.02
C SER A 174 17.18 -15.65 5.91
N ASP A 175 17.37 -14.41 5.46
CA ASP A 175 18.63 -13.69 5.62
C ASP A 175 18.45 -12.67 6.75
N VAL A 176 19.07 -12.92 7.89
CA VAL A 176 18.97 -12.05 9.08
C VAL A 176 19.34 -10.59 8.78
N LYS A 177 20.19 -10.35 7.78
CA LYS A 177 20.57 -9.00 7.37
C LYS A 177 19.46 -8.24 6.66
N LEU A 178 18.46 -8.94 6.11
CA LEU A 178 17.31 -8.35 5.43
C LEU A 178 16.11 -8.17 6.36
N LYS A 179 16.14 -8.70 7.59
CA LYS A 179 15.07 -8.47 8.56
C LYS A 179 14.91 -6.99 8.88
N SER A 180 13.68 -6.54 8.92
CA SER A 180 13.36 -5.13 9.14
C SER A 180 12.26 -4.96 10.17
N LYS A 181 12.43 -4.01 11.09
CA LYS A 181 11.39 -3.63 12.04
C LYS A 181 10.12 -3.07 11.38
N TYR A 182 10.17 -2.72 10.11
CA TYR A 182 9.03 -2.21 9.35
C TYR A 182 8.22 -3.34 8.71
N CYS A 183 8.81 -4.53 8.53
CA CYS A 183 8.16 -5.71 8.00
C CYS A 183 7.67 -6.56 9.18
N THR A 184 6.38 -6.54 9.43
CA THR A 184 5.71 -7.26 10.52
C THR A 184 4.48 -7.99 9.98
N GLY A 185 3.87 -8.86 10.81
CA GLY A 185 2.64 -9.57 10.42
C GLY A 185 2.83 -10.54 9.24
N GLY A 186 4.04 -11.05 9.04
CA GLY A 186 4.33 -11.98 7.96
C GLY A 186 4.57 -11.32 6.59
N ILE A 187 4.57 -9.99 6.51
CA ILE A 187 4.65 -9.25 5.25
C ILE A 187 6.10 -8.91 4.90
N SER A 188 6.50 -9.22 3.69
CA SER A 188 7.83 -8.88 3.13
C SER A 188 7.74 -7.67 2.20
N LEU A 189 8.83 -6.93 2.03
CA LEU A 189 8.88 -5.73 1.22
C LEU A 189 10.04 -5.74 0.22
N VAL A 190 9.72 -5.51 -1.04
CA VAL A 190 10.68 -5.08 -2.06
C VAL A 190 10.43 -3.62 -2.38
N GLY A 191 11.42 -2.76 -2.14
CA GLY A 191 11.29 -1.31 -2.32
C GLY A 191 11.09 -0.88 -3.77
N GLY A 192 10.63 0.36 -3.95
CA GLY A 192 10.46 0.94 -5.29
C GLY A 192 11.76 1.04 -6.07
N GLY A 193 11.72 0.77 -7.38
CA GLY A 193 12.88 0.80 -8.27
C GLY A 193 13.92 -0.30 -8.04
N VAL A 194 13.70 -1.18 -7.06
CA VAL A 194 14.62 -2.28 -6.78
C VAL A 194 14.59 -3.30 -7.90
N LYS A 195 15.77 -3.81 -8.26
CA LYS A 195 15.94 -4.92 -9.21
C LYS A 195 16.51 -6.12 -8.48
N LEU A 196 15.77 -7.21 -8.44
CA LEU A 196 16.24 -8.51 -7.99
C LEU A 196 16.75 -9.30 -9.19
N SER A 197 18.00 -9.79 -9.10
CA SER A 197 18.54 -10.72 -10.10
C SER A 197 17.82 -12.06 -10.05
N ASP A 198 17.94 -12.84 -11.12
CA ASP A 198 17.32 -14.16 -11.23
C ASP A 198 17.70 -15.08 -10.05
N GLY A 199 16.75 -15.88 -9.59
CA GLY A 199 16.92 -16.88 -8.55
C GLY A 199 17.06 -16.36 -7.11
N LYS A 200 16.84 -15.07 -6.87
CA LYS A 200 16.89 -14.50 -5.51
C LYS A 200 15.75 -14.97 -4.63
N LYS A 201 16.07 -15.20 -3.36
CA LYS A 201 15.10 -15.62 -2.35
C LYS A 201 15.08 -14.63 -1.20
N ILE A 202 13.91 -14.10 -0.93
CA ILE A 202 13.63 -13.14 0.15
C ILE A 202 12.67 -13.83 1.12
N GLY A 203 13.07 -13.90 2.38
CA GLY A 203 12.27 -14.56 3.43
C GLY A 203 11.11 -13.70 3.92
N VAL A 204 10.32 -14.29 4.82
CA VAL A 204 9.22 -13.61 5.49
C VAL A 204 9.75 -12.46 6.36
N GLU A 205 9.05 -11.32 6.35
CA GLU A 205 9.40 -10.10 7.11
C GLU A 205 10.79 -9.53 6.75
N GLU A 206 11.27 -9.80 5.56
CA GLU A 206 12.49 -9.20 5.03
C GLU A 206 12.19 -7.99 4.15
N MET A 207 13.12 -7.05 4.14
CA MET A 207 13.03 -5.83 3.34
C MET A 207 14.25 -5.68 2.44
N VAL A 208 13.99 -5.55 1.14
CA VAL A 208 15.02 -5.22 0.16
C VAL A 208 14.84 -3.79 -0.28
N SER A 209 15.82 -2.93 0.04
CA SER A 209 15.80 -1.49 -0.31
C SER A 209 16.79 -1.13 -1.42
N HIS A 210 17.62 -2.07 -1.87
CA HIS A 210 18.62 -1.87 -2.90
C HIS A 210 18.64 -3.07 -3.85
N SER A 211 18.96 -2.81 -5.12
CA SER A 211 19.07 -3.87 -6.13
C SER A 211 20.16 -4.91 -5.80
N MET A 212 19.86 -6.17 -6.08
CA MET A 212 20.75 -7.27 -5.71
C MET A 212 20.65 -8.47 -6.67
#